data_a7e96a8d9ab1b526a986b15ead4706f1
#
_entry.id   a7e96a8d9ab1b526a986b15ead4706f1
#
_cell.length_a   1.000
_cell.length_b   1.000
_cell.length_c   1.000
_cell.angle_alpha   90.00
_cell.angle_beta   90.00
_cell.angle_gamma   90.00
#
_symmetry.space_group_name_H-M   'P 1'
#
loop_
_entity.id
_entity.type
_entity.pdbx_description
1 polymer ?
#
loop_
_entity_poly.entity_id
_entity_poly.type
_entity_poly.pdbx_seq_one_letter_code
_entity_poly.pdbx_strand_id
1 'polypeptide(L)'
;MNKNYLKKSHKKIALIDCNNFYVSCERVFNPKLEGKPVVVLSNNDGCVVARSQETKDLGIAMGVPIFKIRELIEQHQIEVYSSNYVLYGDMSGRVMATLATFSPEVEIYSIDEAFVDLSWLSGDELIQYASLIRTTVFQWTGIPVSVGIAPTKTLAKVANRIAKKNPQHQGVFLCPESEAEQDKILSGISVKDIWGIGRQYSKWLINEGVTNALQLKQTPEWKIQPKMGIVGVRLLRELQGVSCLELELQPKPKKATCVSRSFRRPVSTLAELKEAVLTHTTLAAEKLRKQKQCAAAITIFILTSRFKDNYYSNSITLPLPVASNLTPELIDLAIKGLELIFCEGYEFKKAGVIMQGLQPENIRQGNLFLQDYDSTKLEKLMKTIDQINKRYGRNTLCWAGSGVNKPWSMKRENLSPLYTTCWSEIPIVKASFQNYLDLIEEQF
;
A
#
# COMPACT_ATOMS: atom_id res chain seq x y z
N MET A 1 -29.45 -24.09 -25.20
CA MET A 1 -28.57 -23.46 -24.20
C MET A 1 -28.23 -22.07 -24.71
N ASN A 2 -28.86 -21.05 -24.12
CA ASN A 2 -28.66 -19.65 -24.51
C ASN A 2 -27.20 -19.24 -24.23
N LYS A 3 -26.40 -19.07 -25.29
CA LYS A 3 -25.18 -18.25 -25.22
C LYS A 3 -25.66 -16.81 -24.99
N ASN A 4 -25.82 -16.40 -23.73
CA ASN A 4 -25.85 -15.00 -23.39
C ASN A 4 -24.51 -14.43 -23.87
N TYR A 5 -24.53 -13.73 -24.99
CA TYR A 5 -23.41 -12.95 -25.49
C TYR A 5 -23.13 -11.86 -24.43
N LEU A 6 -22.18 -12.14 -23.53
CA LEU A 6 -21.65 -11.12 -22.62
C LEU A 6 -21.10 -10.00 -23.49
N LYS A 7 -21.73 -8.85 -23.41
CA LYS A 7 -21.40 -7.67 -24.25
C LYS A 7 -19.99 -7.20 -23.89
N LYS A 8 -19.07 -7.23 -24.86
CA LYS A 8 -17.71 -6.68 -24.68
C LYS A 8 -17.81 -5.20 -24.29
N SER A 9 -16.96 -4.77 -23.39
CA SER A 9 -16.91 -3.38 -22.92
C SER A 9 -16.27 -2.47 -23.98
N HIS A 10 -16.90 -1.35 -24.24
CA HIS A 10 -16.33 -0.26 -25.05
C HIS A 10 -15.53 0.74 -24.21
N LYS A 11 -15.39 0.48 -22.89
CA LYS A 11 -14.62 1.33 -22.00
C LYS A 11 -13.14 1.35 -22.39
N LYS A 12 -12.49 2.46 -22.11
CA LYS A 12 -11.04 2.65 -22.24
C LYS A 12 -10.50 3.00 -20.85
N ILE A 13 -10.11 1.98 -20.11
CA ILE A 13 -9.56 2.14 -18.76
C ILE A 13 -8.05 2.20 -18.87
N ALA A 14 -7.48 3.32 -18.43
CA ALA A 14 -6.04 3.48 -18.30
C ALA A 14 -5.59 3.09 -16.88
N LEU A 15 -4.61 2.21 -16.75
CA LEU A 15 -3.85 2.04 -15.52
C LEU A 15 -2.59 2.88 -15.60
N ILE A 16 -2.44 3.82 -14.67
CA ILE A 16 -1.22 4.60 -14.46
C ILE A 16 -0.51 4.01 -13.24
N ASP A 17 0.75 3.63 -13.39
CA ASP A 17 1.56 3.00 -12.35
C ASP A 17 2.92 3.69 -12.26
N CYS A 18 3.29 4.14 -11.06
CA CYS A 18 4.57 4.79 -10.78
C CYS A 18 5.71 3.79 -10.83
N ASN A 19 6.69 4.03 -11.70
CA ASN A 19 7.83 3.13 -11.88
C ASN A 19 8.74 3.16 -10.66
N ASN A 20 9.01 1.98 -10.04
CA ASN A 20 9.89 1.85 -8.87
C ASN A 20 9.57 2.85 -7.75
N PHE A 21 8.32 3.12 -7.48
CA PHE A 21 7.78 4.28 -6.78
C PHE A 21 8.61 4.78 -5.58
N TYR A 22 8.90 3.91 -4.59
CA TYR A 22 9.66 4.34 -3.41
C TYR A 22 11.08 4.79 -3.76
N VAL A 23 11.75 4.10 -4.68
CA VAL A 23 13.07 4.51 -5.16
C VAL A 23 12.99 5.83 -5.93
N SER A 24 11.96 5.99 -6.76
CA SER A 24 11.74 7.23 -7.50
C SER A 24 11.48 8.41 -6.56
N CYS A 25 10.76 8.21 -5.45
CA CYS A 25 10.61 9.23 -4.42
C CYS A 25 11.95 9.64 -3.81
N GLU A 26 12.85 8.70 -3.52
CA GLU A 26 14.18 9.02 -3.00
C GLU A 26 15.04 9.77 -4.04
N ARG A 27 14.97 9.39 -5.32
CA ARG A 27 15.69 10.05 -6.43
C ARG A 27 15.26 11.49 -6.64
N VAL A 28 13.96 11.81 -6.50
CA VAL A 28 13.46 13.19 -6.62
C VAL A 28 14.22 14.16 -5.70
N PHE A 29 14.54 13.73 -4.48
CA PHE A 29 15.22 14.58 -3.47
C PHE A 29 16.73 14.34 -3.38
N ASN A 30 17.22 13.29 -4.02
CA ASN A 30 18.64 12.98 -4.11
C ASN A 30 19.00 12.53 -5.55
N PRO A 31 19.21 13.49 -6.48
CA PRO A 31 19.57 13.17 -7.87
C PRO A 31 20.85 12.34 -8.04
N LYS A 32 21.74 12.33 -7.03
CA LYS A 32 22.95 11.49 -7.05
C LYS A 32 22.66 10.00 -7.05
N LEU A 33 21.40 9.60 -6.84
CA LEU A 33 20.93 8.21 -6.92
C LEU A 33 20.54 7.80 -8.36
N GLU A 34 20.54 8.73 -9.33
CA GLU A 34 20.27 8.37 -10.71
C GLU A 34 21.37 7.45 -11.24
N GLY A 35 20.97 6.39 -11.94
CA GLY A 35 21.88 5.36 -12.46
C GLY A 35 22.51 4.45 -11.41
N LYS A 36 22.29 4.70 -10.10
CA LYS A 36 22.80 3.84 -9.04
C LYS A 36 21.83 2.74 -8.66
N PRO A 37 22.33 1.58 -8.23
CA PRO A 37 21.49 0.53 -7.65
C PRO A 37 20.99 0.97 -6.27
N VAL A 38 19.66 0.98 -6.09
CA VAL A 38 18.98 1.42 -4.87
C VAL A 38 17.94 0.39 -4.44
N VAL A 39 17.87 0.10 -3.15
CA VAL A 39 16.80 -0.69 -2.52
C VAL A 39 16.14 0.07 -1.38
N VAL A 40 14.82 -0.10 -1.23
CA VAL A 40 14.08 0.37 -0.06
C VAL A 40 13.58 -0.85 0.72
N LEU A 41 13.76 -0.80 2.04
CA LEU A 41 13.47 -1.89 2.95
C LEU A 41 12.09 -1.76 3.59
N SER A 42 11.51 -2.88 3.94
CA SER A 42 10.26 -2.99 4.70
C SER A 42 10.45 -2.58 6.17
N ASN A 43 9.37 -2.67 6.94
CA ASN A 43 9.41 -2.46 8.39
C ASN A 43 10.56 -3.24 9.06
N ASN A 44 11.23 -2.61 10.03
CA ASN A 44 12.42 -3.12 10.73
C ASN A 44 13.62 -3.37 9.81
N ASP A 45 13.69 -2.73 8.68
CA ASP A 45 14.75 -2.93 7.67
C ASP A 45 14.92 -4.41 7.30
N GLY A 46 13.80 -5.14 7.22
CA GLY A 46 13.82 -6.60 7.14
C GLY A 46 14.03 -7.15 5.73
N CYS A 47 13.21 -6.71 4.78
CA CYS A 47 13.19 -7.25 3.41
C CYS A 47 13.11 -6.11 2.38
N VAL A 48 13.59 -6.35 1.18
CA VAL A 48 13.47 -5.42 0.06
C VAL A 48 12.02 -5.31 -0.41
N VAL A 49 11.45 -4.10 -0.41
CA VAL A 49 10.08 -3.80 -0.87
C VAL A 49 10.01 -2.90 -2.08
N ALA A 50 11.11 -2.22 -2.42
CA ALA A 50 11.25 -1.51 -3.69
C ALA A 50 12.69 -1.61 -4.18
N ARG A 51 12.87 -1.53 -5.49
CA ARG A 51 14.14 -1.73 -6.17
C ARG A 51 14.25 -0.82 -7.38
N SER A 52 15.41 -0.21 -7.60
CA SER A 52 15.71 0.45 -8.85
C SER A 52 15.84 -0.56 -10.01
N GLN A 53 15.90 -0.09 -11.25
CA GLN A 53 16.10 -0.99 -12.39
C GLN A 53 17.48 -1.67 -12.30
N GLU A 54 18.51 -0.92 -11.92
CA GLU A 54 19.89 -1.41 -11.76
C GLU A 54 19.93 -2.58 -10.75
N THR A 55 19.20 -2.50 -9.64
CA THR A 55 19.14 -3.62 -8.67
C THR A 55 18.32 -4.81 -9.17
N LYS A 56 17.36 -4.61 -10.06
CA LYS A 56 16.65 -5.73 -10.72
C LYS A 56 17.58 -6.46 -11.69
N ASP A 57 18.42 -5.72 -12.41
CA ASP A 57 19.37 -6.27 -13.37
C ASP A 57 20.49 -7.07 -12.66
N LEU A 58 20.81 -6.70 -11.40
CA LEU A 58 21.65 -7.49 -10.49
C LEU A 58 20.96 -8.76 -9.94
N GLY A 59 19.71 -9.04 -10.33
CA GLY A 59 18.97 -10.24 -9.92
C GLY A 59 18.38 -10.19 -8.51
N ILE A 60 18.39 -9.04 -7.80
CA ILE A 60 17.79 -8.93 -6.47
C ILE A 60 16.29 -9.08 -6.56
N ALA A 61 15.73 -10.09 -5.87
CA ALA A 61 14.31 -10.40 -5.89
C ALA A 61 13.50 -9.52 -4.93
N MET A 62 12.20 -9.28 -5.25
CA MET A 62 11.26 -8.64 -4.32
C MET A 62 11.04 -9.52 -3.08
N GLY A 63 11.04 -8.90 -1.90
CA GLY A 63 10.81 -9.60 -0.63
C GLY A 63 12.03 -10.36 -0.09
N VAL A 64 13.19 -10.27 -0.75
CA VAL A 64 14.40 -10.89 -0.24
C VAL A 64 14.81 -10.25 1.09
N PRO A 65 15.15 -11.03 2.13
CA PRO A 65 15.69 -10.51 3.37
C PRO A 65 17.03 -9.81 3.16
N ILE A 66 17.23 -8.63 3.78
CA ILE A 66 18.45 -7.82 3.60
C ILE A 66 19.73 -8.61 3.94
N PHE A 67 19.69 -9.45 4.97
CA PHE A 67 20.86 -10.23 5.38
C PHE A 67 21.36 -11.24 4.33
N LYS A 68 20.48 -11.63 3.36
CA LYS A 68 20.85 -12.54 2.27
C LYS A 68 21.55 -11.85 1.10
N ILE A 69 21.54 -10.54 1.05
CA ILE A 69 22.11 -9.74 -0.04
C ILE A 69 23.21 -8.79 0.43
N ARG A 70 23.75 -8.97 1.66
CA ARG A 70 24.81 -8.09 2.20
C ARG A 70 26.04 -8.04 1.31
N GLU A 71 26.53 -9.17 0.85
CA GLU A 71 27.69 -9.26 -0.04
C GLU A 71 27.44 -8.49 -1.36
N LEU A 72 26.25 -8.64 -1.94
CA LEU A 72 25.87 -7.88 -3.14
C LEU A 72 25.81 -6.38 -2.89
N ILE A 73 25.34 -5.96 -1.69
CA ILE A 73 25.28 -4.55 -1.31
C ILE A 73 26.69 -3.96 -1.26
N GLU A 74 27.63 -4.65 -0.64
CA GLU A 74 29.02 -4.21 -0.52
C GLU A 74 29.73 -4.23 -1.89
N GLN A 75 29.59 -5.32 -2.65
CA GLN A 75 30.23 -5.49 -3.97
C GLN A 75 29.77 -4.46 -4.99
N HIS A 76 28.48 -4.13 -5.03
CA HIS A 76 27.89 -3.23 -6.02
C HIS A 76 27.55 -1.86 -5.48
N GLN A 77 27.98 -1.53 -4.25
CA GLN A 77 27.71 -0.25 -3.58
C GLN A 77 26.22 0.15 -3.65
N ILE A 78 25.34 -0.82 -3.33
CA ILE A 78 23.90 -0.61 -3.40
C ILE A 78 23.47 0.34 -2.28
N GLU A 79 22.81 1.42 -2.65
CA GLU A 79 22.24 2.38 -1.72
C GLU A 79 21.00 1.77 -1.03
N VAL A 80 20.96 1.83 0.30
CA VAL A 80 19.92 1.17 1.10
C VAL A 80 19.15 2.22 1.89
N TYR A 81 17.82 2.24 1.73
CA TYR A 81 16.91 3.14 2.45
C TYR A 81 15.90 2.36 3.29
N SER A 82 15.57 2.87 4.46
CA SER A 82 14.37 2.45 5.22
C SER A 82 13.12 3.06 4.60
N SER A 83 11.97 2.39 4.69
CA SER A 83 10.71 2.94 4.17
C SER A 83 10.32 4.26 4.83
N ASN A 84 10.28 5.34 4.05
CA ASN A 84 9.81 6.67 4.43
C ASN A 84 8.35 6.85 3.99
N TYR A 85 7.42 6.17 4.68
CA TYR A 85 6.00 6.19 4.29
C TYR A 85 5.35 7.57 4.36
N VAL A 86 5.93 8.50 5.11
CA VAL A 86 5.44 9.89 5.17
C VAL A 86 5.73 10.61 3.87
N LEU A 87 6.97 10.53 3.40
CA LEU A 87 7.39 11.05 2.10
C LEU A 87 6.62 10.38 0.95
N TYR A 88 6.57 9.04 0.94
CA TYR A 88 5.91 8.30 -0.15
C TYR A 88 4.41 8.58 -0.20
N GLY A 89 3.76 8.76 0.96
CA GLY A 89 2.35 9.15 1.02
C GLY A 89 2.07 10.55 0.47
N ASP A 90 2.96 11.52 0.73
CA ASP A 90 2.85 12.87 0.18
C ASP A 90 3.08 12.88 -1.34
N MET A 91 4.14 12.21 -1.81
CA MET A 91 4.41 12.10 -3.25
C MET A 91 3.30 11.38 -4.00
N SER A 92 2.73 10.31 -3.44
CA SER A 92 1.53 9.66 -3.97
C SER A 92 0.37 10.66 -4.10
N GLY A 93 0.09 11.44 -3.04
CA GLY A 93 -0.96 12.45 -3.06
C GLY A 93 -0.77 13.46 -4.20
N ARG A 94 0.46 13.90 -4.47
CA ARG A 94 0.78 14.80 -5.59
C ARG A 94 0.54 14.16 -6.95
N VAL A 95 0.98 12.91 -7.15
CA VAL A 95 0.70 12.15 -8.37
C VAL A 95 -0.80 12.01 -8.59
N MET A 96 -1.56 11.57 -7.57
CA MET A 96 -3.01 11.37 -7.69
C MET A 96 -3.77 12.68 -7.93
N ALA A 97 -3.34 13.79 -7.32
CA ALA A 97 -3.87 15.12 -7.60
C ALA A 97 -3.60 15.56 -9.04
N THR A 98 -2.42 15.27 -9.58
CA THR A 98 -2.09 15.52 -11.00
C THR A 98 -3.00 14.69 -11.92
N LEU A 99 -3.20 13.41 -11.62
CA LEU A 99 -4.08 12.54 -12.42
C LEU A 99 -5.54 13.02 -12.41
N ALA A 100 -6.02 13.56 -11.30
CA ALA A 100 -7.37 14.12 -11.19
C ALA A 100 -7.61 15.34 -12.10
N THR A 101 -6.56 15.98 -12.64
CA THR A 101 -6.72 17.07 -13.63
C THR A 101 -7.01 16.55 -15.04
N PHE A 102 -6.75 15.26 -15.31
CA PHE A 102 -6.94 14.63 -16.62
C PHE A 102 -8.29 13.94 -16.80
N SER A 103 -8.93 13.52 -15.71
CA SER A 103 -10.25 12.87 -15.75
C SER A 103 -10.98 13.08 -14.41
N PRO A 104 -12.30 13.28 -14.44
CA PRO A 104 -13.11 13.29 -13.22
C PRO A 104 -13.27 11.89 -12.61
N GLU A 105 -13.05 10.84 -13.38
CA GLU A 105 -13.19 9.45 -12.95
C GLU A 105 -11.82 8.80 -12.72
N VAL A 106 -11.28 9.00 -11.51
CA VAL A 106 -10.00 8.44 -11.05
C VAL A 106 -10.25 7.56 -9.84
N GLU A 107 -9.90 6.28 -9.93
CA GLU A 107 -9.81 5.37 -8.80
C GLU A 107 -8.37 5.26 -8.32
N ILE A 108 -8.11 5.71 -7.11
CA ILE A 108 -6.83 5.51 -6.44
C ILE A 108 -6.80 4.05 -5.92
N TYR A 109 -6.14 3.17 -6.68
CA TYR A 109 -6.10 1.74 -6.37
C TYR A 109 -5.06 1.41 -5.28
N SER A 110 -3.88 2.03 -5.35
CA SER A 110 -2.81 1.86 -4.37
C SER A 110 -2.03 3.17 -4.15
N ILE A 111 -0.93 3.10 -3.41
CA ILE A 111 -0.04 4.26 -3.20
C ILE A 111 0.68 4.68 -4.49
N ASP A 112 0.79 3.79 -5.47
CA ASP A 112 1.57 3.95 -6.70
C ASP A 112 0.79 3.68 -7.99
N GLU A 113 -0.49 3.27 -7.89
CA GLU A 113 -1.34 2.92 -9.03
C GLU A 113 -2.70 3.61 -8.96
N ALA A 114 -3.17 4.09 -10.12
CA ALA A 114 -4.54 4.60 -10.29
C ALA A 114 -5.14 4.12 -11.61
N PHE A 115 -6.45 3.83 -11.60
CA PHE A 115 -7.23 3.63 -12.80
C PHE A 115 -7.94 4.93 -13.17
N VAL A 116 -7.92 5.25 -14.47
CA VAL A 116 -8.53 6.47 -15.02
C VAL A 116 -9.42 6.07 -16.18
N ASP A 117 -10.66 6.57 -16.23
CA ASP A 117 -11.52 6.41 -17.40
C ASP A 117 -11.13 7.42 -18.48
N LEU A 118 -10.82 6.93 -19.66
CA LEU A 118 -10.50 7.68 -20.87
C LEU A 118 -11.45 7.32 -22.03
N SER A 119 -12.65 6.84 -21.72
CA SER A 119 -13.60 6.31 -22.73
C SER A 119 -14.11 7.36 -23.72
N TRP A 120 -13.92 8.64 -23.42
CA TRP A 120 -14.30 9.74 -24.35
C TRP A 120 -13.28 9.96 -25.48
N LEU A 121 -12.09 9.35 -25.39
CA LEU A 121 -11.05 9.43 -26.40
C LEU A 121 -11.05 8.20 -27.32
N SER A 122 -10.54 8.34 -28.52
CA SER A 122 -10.46 7.26 -29.50
C SER A 122 -9.16 7.32 -30.33
N GLY A 123 -8.76 6.18 -30.88
CA GLY A 123 -7.65 6.09 -31.82
C GLY A 123 -6.33 6.67 -31.28
N ASP A 124 -5.66 7.45 -32.13
CA ASP A 124 -4.35 8.03 -31.84
C ASP A 124 -4.39 9.12 -30.77
N GLU A 125 -5.53 9.81 -30.59
CA GLU A 125 -5.72 10.80 -29.53
C GLU A 125 -5.52 10.18 -28.14
N LEU A 126 -5.94 8.93 -27.97
CA LEU A 126 -5.80 8.20 -26.71
C LEU A 126 -4.34 7.96 -26.33
N ILE A 127 -3.49 7.60 -27.32
CA ILE A 127 -2.05 7.40 -27.10
C ILE A 127 -1.35 8.74 -26.82
N GLN A 128 -1.71 9.79 -27.54
CA GLN A 128 -1.17 11.14 -27.34
C GLN A 128 -1.54 11.66 -25.94
N TYR A 129 -2.80 11.47 -25.53
CA TYR A 129 -3.27 11.89 -24.21
C TYR A 129 -2.59 11.10 -23.08
N ALA A 130 -2.42 9.80 -23.23
CA ALA A 130 -1.68 8.97 -22.29
C ALA A 130 -0.19 9.37 -22.17
N SER A 131 0.40 9.77 -23.28
CA SER A 131 1.77 10.32 -23.29
C SER A 131 1.83 11.68 -22.60
N LEU A 132 0.83 12.52 -22.78
CA LEU A 132 0.69 13.80 -22.07
C LEU A 132 0.53 13.57 -20.55
N ILE A 133 -0.31 12.63 -20.12
CA ILE A 133 -0.40 12.25 -18.69
C ILE A 133 0.98 11.89 -18.15
N ARG A 134 1.69 11.00 -18.84
CA ARG A 134 3.02 10.52 -18.43
C ARG A 134 4.03 11.66 -18.28
N THR A 135 4.11 12.55 -19.28
CA THR A 135 5.05 13.69 -19.27
C THR A 135 4.69 14.70 -18.20
N THR A 136 3.40 15.03 -18.03
CA THR A 136 2.93 15.99 -17.02
C THR A 136 3.18 15.47 -15.60
N VAL A 137 2.86 14.19 -15.30
CA VAL A 137 3.12 13.61 -14.00
C VAL A 137 4.63 13.69 -13.69
N PHE A 138 5.48 13.33 -14.64
CA PHE A 138 6.92 13.43 -14.44
C PHE A 138 7.38 14.88 -14.25
N GLN A 139 6.91 15.81 -15.09
CA GLN A 139 7.28 17.22 -14.98
C GLN A 139 6.86 17.86 -13.65
N TRP A 140 5.68 17.52 -13.12
CA TRP A 140 5.17 18.16 -11.91
C TRP A 140 5.63 17.47 -10.61
N THR A 141 5.95 16.19 -10.68
CA THR A 141 6.27 15.39 -9.47
C THR A 141 7.66 14.76 -9.46
N GLY A 142 8.35 14.72 -10.60
CA GLY A 142 9.59 13.97 -10.77
C GLY A 142 9.41 12.45 -10.78
N ILE A 143 8.17 11.93 -10.68
CA ILE A 143 7.89 10.49 -10.63
C ILE A 143 7.60 9.95 -12.03
N PRO A 144 8.43 9.02 -12.57
CA PRO A 144 8.16 8.40 -13.84
C PRO A 144 6.99 7.41 -13.72
N VAL A 145 6.07 7.45 -14.68
CA VAL A 145 4.92 6.55 -14.73
C VAL A 145 4.85 5.79 -16.05
N SER A 146 4.16 4.66 -16.03
CA SER A 146 3.77 3.90 -17.23
C SER A 146 2.26 3.81 -17.32
N VAL A 147 1.74 3.83 -18.56
CA VAL A 147 0.29 3.85 -18.84
C VAL A 147 -0.07 2.64 -19.70
N GLY A 148 -0.99 1.83 -19.22
CA GLY A 148 -1.56 0.71 -19.97
C GLY A 148 -3.05 0.91 -20.13
N ILE A 149 -3.57 0.87 -21.36
CA ILE A 149 -4.96 1.16 -21.67
C ILE A 149 -5.63 -0.08 -22.25
N ALA A 150 -6.82 -0.41 -21.75
CA ALA A 150 -7.57 -1.59 -22.19
C ALA A 150 -9.06 -1.46 -21.83
N PRO A 151 -9.96 -2.33 -22.38
CA PRO A 151 -11.38 -2.29 -22.07
C PRO A 151 -11.75 -2.74 -20.65
N THR A 152 -10.84 -3.39 -19.91
CA THR A 152 -11.09 -3.87 -18.55
C THR A 152 -9.88 -3.59 -17.66
N LYS A 153 -10.07 -3.55 -16.34
CA LYS A 153 -8.98 -3.33 -15.38
C LYS A 153 -7.90 -4.40 -15.46
N THR A 154 -8.28 -5.67 -15.62
CA THR A 154 -7.32 -6.77 -15.74
C THR A 154 -6.47 -6.65 -17.00
N LEU A 155 -7.08 -6.33 -18.14
CA LEU A 155 -6.35 -6.10 -19.38
C LEU A 155 -5.50 -4.82 -19.31
N ALA A 156 -5.96 -3.76 -18.62
CA ALA A 156 -5.16 -2.55 -18.39
C ALA A 156 -3.89 -2.84 -17.58
N LYS A 157 -3.95 -3.74 -16.60
CA LYS A 157 -2.74 -4.22 -15.88
C LYS A 157 -1.79 -5.02 -16.78
N VAL A 158 -2.35 -5.82 -17.68
CA VAL A 158 -1.54 -6.51 -18.70
C VAL A 158 -0.88 -5.50 -19.63
N ALA A 159 -1.64 -4.52 -20.13
CA ALA A 159 -1.14 -3.46 -21.00
C ALA A 159 -0.02 -2.63 -20.33
N ASN A 160 -0.21 -2.26 -19.07
CA ASN A 160 0.80 -1.53 -18.30
C ASN A 160 2.10 -2.33 -18.11
N ARG A 161 1.99 -3.64 -17.86
CA ARG A 161 3.17 -4.51 -17.79
C ARG A 161 3.96 -4.51 -19.10
N ILE A 162 3.29 -4.50 -20.25
CA ILE A 162 3.93 -4.44 -21.58
C ILE A 162 4.58 -3.07 -21.76
N ALA A 163 3.88 -1.98 -21.43
CA ALA A 163 4.43 -0.63 -21.48
C ALA A 163 5.73 -0.49 -20.67
N LYS A 164 5.82 -1.15 -19.52
CA LYS A 164 7.02 -1.13 -18.65
C LYS A 164 8.18 -1.96 -19.18
N LYS A 165 7.89 -3.10 -19.80
CA LYS A 165 8.92 -4.08 -20.16
C LYS A 165 9.52 -3.87 -21.55
N ASN A 166 8.80 -3.21 -22.42
CA ASN A 166 9.25 -2.99 -23.80
C ASN A 166 9.51 -1.49 -24.04
N PRO A 167 10.80 -1.08 -24.14
CA PRO A 167 11.18 0.31 -24.38
C PRO A 167 10.57 0.93 -25.66
N GLN A 168 10.26 0.10 -26.67
CA GLN A 168 9.64 0.57 -27.92
C GLN A 168 8.30 1.26 -27.70
N HIS A 169 7.56 0.91 -26.62
CA HIS A 169 6.30 1.54 -26.26
C HIS A 169 6.45 2.87 -25.51
N GLN A 170 7.68 3.28 -25.20
CA GLN A 170 7.96 4.54 -24.51
C GLN A 170 7.11 4.75 -23.23
N GLY A 171 6.76 3.65 -22.56
CA GLY A 171 5.97 3.67 -21.33
C GLY A 171 4.45 3.83 -21.51
N VAL A 172 3.92 3.79 -22.75
CA VAL A 172 2.49 3.80 -23.05
C VAL A 172 2.13 2.61 -23.93
N PHE A 173 1.09 1.86 -23.57
CA PHE A 173 0.60 0.77 -24.41
C PHE A 173 -0.91 0.71 -24.43
N LEU A 174 -1.49 0.76 -25.64
CA LEU A 174 -2.90 0.54 -25.89
C LEU A 174 -3.12 -0.91 -26.31
N CYS A 175 -3.97 -1.61 -25.57
CA CYS A 175 -4.37 -2.97 -25.91
C CYS A 175 -5.10 -2.97 -27.28
N PRO A 176 -4.68 -3.79 -28.25
CA PRO A 176 -5.32 -3.86 -29.54
C PRO A 176 -6.81 -4.22 -29.45
N GLU A 177 -7.61 -3.76 -30.38
CA GLU A 177 -9.03 -4.13 -30.46
C GLU A 177 -9.23 -5.52 -31.07
N SER A 178 -8.31 -5.95 -31.94
CA SER A 178 -8.32 -7.26 -32.59
C SER A 178 -8.14 -8.39 -31.53
N GLU A 179 -9.07 -9.33 -31.50
CA GLU A 179 -9.01 -10.48 -30.59
C GLU A 179 -7.78 -11.35 -30.87
N ALA A 180 -7.41 -11.51 -32.14
CA ALA A 180 -6.24 -12.31 -32.51
C ALA A 180 -4.93 -11.70 -31.99
N GLU A 181 -4.81 -10.35 -32.03
CA GLU A 181 -3.65 -9.65 -31.48
C GLU A 181 -3.62 -9.70 -29.94
N GLN A 182 -4.78 -9.56 -29.30
CA GLN A 182 -4.91 -9.74 -27.85
C GLN A 182 -4.47 -11.15 -27.44
N ASP A 183 -4.92 -12.18 -28.17
CA ASP A 183 -4.60 -13.57 -27.87
C ASP A 183 -3.09 -13.84 -28.04
N LYS A 184 -2.46 -13.24 -29.08
CA LYS A 184 -1.01 -13.30 -29.26
C LYS A 184 -0.27 -12.67 -28.06
N ILE A 185 -0.73 -11.53 -27.56
CA ILE A 185 -0.18 -10.87 -26.36
C ILE A 185 -0.35 -11.77 -25.14
N LEU A 186 -1.57 -12.27 -24.90
CA LEU A 186 -1.88 -13.09 -23.74
C LEU A 186 -1.15 -14.43 -23.72
N SER A 187 -0.82 -15.00 -24.88
CA SER A 187 -0.03 -16.22 -24.98
C SER A 187 1.41 -16.05 -24.46
N GLY A 188 1.97 -14.85 -24.56
CA GLY A 188 3.31 -14.51 -24.06
C GLY A 188 3.36 -14.17 -22.56
N ILE A 189 2.22 -14.11 -21.86
CA ILE A 189 2.16 -13.70 -20.44
C ILE A 189 1.93 -14.92 -19.57
N SER A 190 2.86 -15.20 -18.65
CA SER A 190 2.71 -16.29 -17.68
C SER A 190 1.50 -16.06 -16.78
N VAL A 191 0.74 -17.13 -16.49
CA VAL A 191 -0.43 -17.08 -15.60
C VAL A 191 -0.12 -16.52 -14.20
N LYS A 192 1.10 -16.73 -13.70
CA LYS A 192 1.58 -16.18 -12.41
C LYS A 192 1.68 -14.65 -12.39
N ASP A 193 1.73 -14.03 -13.57
CA ASP A 193 1.89 -12.58 -13.74
C ASP A 193 0.54 -11.87 -13.91
N ILE A 194 -0.57 -12.62 -13.90
CA ILE A 194 -1.92 -12.06 -14.02
C ILE A 194 -2.39 -11.55 -12.64
N TRP A 195 -2.93 -10.35 -12.64
CA TRP A 195 -3.52 -9.73 -11.47
C TRP A 195 -4.58 -10.65 -10.84
N GLY A 196 -4.51 -10.84 -9.51
CA GLY A 196 -5.42 -11.76 -8.80
C GLY A 196 -4.94 -13.23 -8.76
N ILE A 197 -3.91 -13.60 -9.52
CA ILE A 197 -3.32 -14.95 -9.48
C ILE A 197 -2.13 -14.94 -8.50
N GLY A 198 -2.40 -15.31 -7.25
CA GLY A 198 -1.35 -15.50 -6.24
C GLY A 198 -0.63 -16.83 -6.36
N ARG A 199 0.41 -17.04 -5.53
CA ARG A 199 1.28 -18.23 -5.55
C ARG A 199 0.49 -19.57 -5.57
N GLN A 200 -0.57 -19.68 -4.76
CA GLN A 200 -1.36 -20.92 -4.65
C GLN A 200 -2.19 -21.17 -5.91
N TYR A 201 -2.88 -20.14 -6.42
CA TYR A 201 -3.65 -20.25 -7.65
C TYR A 201 -2.75 -20.51 -8.86
N SER A 202 -1.60 -19.85 -8.94
CA SER A 202 -0.62 -20.09 -10.01
C SER A 202 -0.16 -21.55 -10.01
N LYS A 203 0.22 -22.09 -8.84
CA LYS A 203 0.65 -23.49 -8.72
C LYS A 203 -0.46 -24.46 -9.16
N TRP A 204 -1.69 -24.21 -8.73
CA TRP A 204 -2.84 -25.03 -9.12
C TRP A 204 -3.12 -24.95 -10.62
N LEU A 205 -3.18 -23.75 -11.21
CA LEU A 205 -3.42 -23.55 -12.65
C LEU A 205 -2.36 -24.25 -13.51
N ILE A 206 -1.08 -24.13 -13.14
CA ILE A 206 0.01 -24.82 -13.85
C ILE A 206 -0.16 -26.33 -13.80
N ASN A 207 -0.54 -26.90 -12.65
CA ASN A 207 -0.82 -28.33 -12.53
C ASN A 207 -2.02 -28.79 -13.39
N GLU A 208 -2.96 -27.87 -13.65
CA GLU A 208 -4.11 -28.09 -14.55
C GLU A 208 -3.77 -27.84 -16.04
N GLY A 209 -2.49 -27.57 -16.37
CA GLY A 209 -2.04 -27.31 -17.74
C GLY A 209 -2.25 -25.87 -18.20
N VAL A 210 -2.67 -24.93 -17.31
CA VAL A 210 -2.89 -23.51 -17.62
C VAL A 210 -1.63 -22.73 -17.23
N THR A 211 -0.75 -22.44 -18.18
CA THR A 211 0.58 -21.83 -17.95
C THR A 211 0.62 -20.36 -18.32
N ASN A 212 -0.25 -19.89 -19.22
CA ASN A 212 -0.29 -18.52 -19.71
C ASN A 212 -1.69 -17.89 -19.64
N ALA A 213 -1.77 -16.59 -19.88
CA ALA A 213 -3.00 -15.82 -19.78
C ALA A 213 -4.04 -16.19 -20.86
N LEU A 214 -3.59 -16.60 -22.06
CA LEU A 214 -4.51 -17.06 -23.10
C LEU A 214 -5.24 -18.35 -22.71
N GLN A 215 -4.47 -19.33 -22.21
CA GLN A 215 -5.05 -20.59 -21.72
C GLN A 215 -6.03 -20.32 -20.57
N LEU A 216 -5.71 -19.36 -19.68
CA LEU A 216 -6.64 -18.93 -18.63
C LEU A 216 -7.91 -18.31 -19.23
N LYS A 217 -7.79 -17.37 -20.20
CA LYS A 217 -8.92 -16.77 -20.92
C LYS A 217 -9.85 -17.81 -21.53
N GLN A 218 -9.30 -18.92 -22.03
CA GLN A 218 -10.01 -20.01 -22.69
C GLN A 218 -10.56 -21.07 -21.71
N THR A 219 -10.17 -21.02 -20.44
CA THR A 219 -10.62 -21.99 -19.43
C THR A 219 -12.10 -21.81 -19.12
N PRO A 220 -12.92 -22.88 -19.11
CA PRO A 220 -14.33 -22.77 -18.78
C PRO A 220 -14.59 -22.31 -17.35
N GLU A 221 -15.63 -21.49 -17.14
CA GLU A 221 -15.99 -20.95 -15.82
C GLU A 221 -16.21 -22.04 -14.77
N TRP A 222 -16.85 -23.18 -15.16
CA TRP A 222 -17.13 -24.28 -14.24
C TRP A 222 -15.85 -24.91 -13.64
N LYS A 223 -14.72 -24.77 -14.30
CA LYS A 223 -13.42 -25.25 -13.80
C LYS A 223 -12.79 -24.26 -12.80
N ILE A 224 -13.00 -22.96 -13.01
CA ILE A 224 -12.43 -21.88 -12.18
C ILE A 224 -13.25 -21.64 -10.91
N GLN A 225 -14.58 -21.64 -11.04
CA GLN A 225 -15.50 -21.26 -9.96
C GLN A 225 -15.35 -22.07 -8.66
N PRO A 226 -15.19 -23.41 -8.67
CA PRO A 226 -15.05 -24.18 -7.44
C PRO A 226 -13.79 -23.84 -6.64
N LYS A 227 -12.70 -23.45 -7.32
CA LYS A 227 -11.41 -23.18 -6.69
C LYS A 227 -11.18 -21.72 -6.34
N MET A 228 -11.62 -20.81 -7.21
CA MET A 228 -11.36 -19.37 -7.09
C MET A 228 -12.62 -18.55 -6.78
N GLY A 229 -13.79 -19.19 -6.74
CA GLY A 229 -15.06 -18.51 -6.50
C GLY A 229 -15.42 -17.49 -7.59
N ILE A 230 -16.35 -16.59 -7.26
CA ILE A 230 -16.81 -15.54 -8.18
C ILE A 230 -15.70 -14.58 -8.60
N VAL A 231 -14.68 -14.39 -7.76
CA VAL A 231 -13.53 -13.52 -8.07
C VAL A 231 -12.74 -14.08 -9.25
N GLY A 232 -12.52 -15.41 -9.30
CA GLY A 232 -11.85 -16.06 -10.41
C GLY A 232 -12.68 -16.01 -11.70
N VAL A 233 -14.01 -16.16 -11.62
CA VAL A 233 -14.91 -16.01 -12.76
C VAL A 233 -14.88 -14.60 -13.33
N ARG A 234 -14.91 -13.57 -12.47
CA ARG A 234 -14.79 -12.17 -12.90
C ARG A 234 -13.44 -11.90 -13.57
N LEU A 235 -12.35 -12.41 -13.01
CA LEU A 235 -11.02 -12.30 -13.61
C LEU A 235 -10.99 -12.90 -15.03
N LEU A 236 -11.57 -14.08 -15.22
CA LEU A 236 -11.66 -14.74 -16.51
C LEU A 236 -12.45 -13.89 -17.51
N ARG A 237 -13.61 -13.36 -17.12
CA ARG A 237 -14.43 -12.49 -17.95
C ARG A 237 -13.71 -11.18 -18.30
N GLU A 238 -12.98 -10.60 -17.36
CA GLU A 238 -12.14 -9.44 -17.60
C GLU A 238 -11.08 -9.70 -18.68
N LEU A 239 -10.43 -10.88 -18.68
CA LEU A 239 -9.51 -11.29 -19.75
C LEU A 239 -10.21 -11.51 -21.10
N GLN A 240 -11.49 -11.82 -21.10
CA GLN A 240 -12.34 -11.94 -22.29
C GLN A 240 -12.86 -10.58 -22.82
N GLY A 241 -12.48 -9.46 -22.16
CA GLY A 241 -12.91 -8.11 -22.51
C GLY A 241 -14.28 -7.72 -21.96
N VAL A 242 -14.83 -8.49 -21.03
CA VAL A 242 -16.11 -8.18 -20.34
C VAL A 242 -15.80 -7.52 -19.01
N SER A 243 -16.11 -6.22 -18.87
CA SER A 243 -15.89 -5.48 -17.64
C SER A 243 -16.78 -5.99 -16.50
N CYS A 244 -16.16 -6.49 -15.45
CA CYS A 244 -16.80 -6.98 -14.22
C CYS A 244 -16.41 -6.15 -12.99
N LEU A 245 -15.43 -5.26 -13.12
CA LEU A 245 -14.87 -4.43 -12.08
C LEU A 245 -15.02 -2.96 -12.48
N GLU A 246 -16.02 -2.30 -11.92
CA GLU A 246 -16.23 -0.87 -12.13
C GLU A 246 -15.19 -0.03 -11.38
N LEU A 247 -15.03 1.24 -11.76
CA LEU A 247 -14.18 2.19 -11.02
C LEU A 247 -14.80 2.49 -9.65
N GLU A 248 -14.01 2.33 -8.60
CA GLU A 248 -14.40 2.67 -7.23
C GLU A 248 -14.02 4.14 -6.93
N LEU A 249 -14.87 5.07 -7.38
CA LEU A 249 -14.62 6.52 -7.24
C LEU A 249 -14.68 7.00 -5.78
N GLN A 250 -15.46 6.30 -4.95
CA GLN A 250 -15.57 6.58 -3.52
C GLN A 250 -15.26 5.31 -2.73
N PRO A 251 -14.19 5.32 -1.91
CA PRO A 251 -13.84 4.16 -1.11
C PRO A 251 -14.95 3.86 -0.10
N LYS A 252 -15.36 2.59 -0.04
CA LYS A 252 -16.36 2.12 0.92
C LYS A 252 -15.87 2.31 2.35
N PRO A 253 -16.77 2.57 3.30
CA PRO A 253 -16.42 2.61 4.71
C PRO A 253 -15.69 1.33 5.14
N LYS A 254 -14.64 1.49 5.94
CA LYS A 254 -13.88 0.34 6.44
C LYS A 254 -14.72 -0.52 7.35
N LYS A 255 -14.62 -1.84 7.23
CA LYS A 255 -15.29 -2.81 8.10
C LYS A 255 -14.51 -3.09 9.38
N ALA A 256 -13.20 -2.85 9.36
CA ALA A 256 -12.31 -2.99 10.50
C ALA A 256 -11.08 -2.08 10.35
N THR A 257 -10.49 -1.66 11.46
CA THR A 257 -9.24 -0.90 11.50
C THR A 257 -8.22 -1.65 12.34
N CYS A 258 -7.11 -2.08 11.72
CA CYS A 258 -6.03 -2.76 12.41
C CYS A 258 -4.81 -1.86 12.57
N VAL A 259 -4.23 -1.86 13.77
CA VAL A 259 -2.92 -1.28 14.06
C VAL A 259 -2.05 -2.33 14.74
N SER A 260 -0.98 -2.71 14.07
CA SER A 260 -0.01 -3.70 14.59
C SER A 260 1.39 -3.39 14.13
N ARG A 261 2.39 -3.79 14.91
CA ARG A 261 3.80 -3.66 14.52
C ARG A 261 4.59 -4.89 14.98
N SER A 262 5.54 -5.29 14.14
CA SER A 262 6.60 -6.20 14.58
C SER A 262 7.64 -5.39 15.35
N PHE A 263 8.10 -5.94 16.46
CA PHE A 263 9.07 -5.30 17.33
C PHE A 263 10.48 -5.36 16.72
N ARG A 264 11.31 -4.35 17.01
CA ARG A 264 12.75 -4.34 16.64
C ARG A 264 13.48 -5.51 17.30
N ARG A 265 13.27 -5.70 18.60
CA ARG A 265 13.72 -6.83 19.40
C ARG A 265 12.54 -7.61 19.96
N PRO A 266 12.71 -8.87 20.32
CA PRO A 266 11.66 -9.59 21.06
C PRO A 266 11.30 -8.86 22.37
N VAL A 267 10.03 -8.97 22.74
CA VAL A 267 9.46 -8.42 23.97
C VAL A 267 8.97 -9.59 24.81
N SER A 268 9.41 -9.68 26.06
CA SER A 268 9.08 -10.81 26.95
C SER A 268 8.25 -10.39 28.17
N THR A 269 8.20 -9.10 28.51
CA THR A 269 7.51 -8.62 29.70
C THR A 269 6.10 -8.10 29.39
N LEU A 270 5.17 -8.33 30.31
CA LEU A 270 3.81 -7.79 30.21
C LEU A 270 3.82 -6.26 30.17
N ALA A 271 4.72 -5.61 30.91
CA ALA A 271 4.84 -4.17 30.97
C ALA A 271 5.15 -3.55 29.58
N GLU A 272 6.14 -4.07 28.86
CA GLU A 272 6.48 -3.60 27.51
C GLU A 272 5.35 -3.90 26.50
N LEU A 273 4.67 -5.04 26.63
CA LEU A 273 3.51 -5.34 25.79
C LEU A 273 2.34 -4.39 26.06
N LYS A 274 2.11 -4.01 27.32
CA LYS A 274 1.10 -3.00 27.69
C LYS A 274 1.41 -1.66 27.02
N GLU A 275 2.65 -1.18 27.08
CA GLU A 275 3.06 0.05 26.37
C GLU A 275 2.80 -0.03 24.86
N ALA A 276 3.15 -1.16 24.23
CA ALA A 276 2.97 -1.35 22.80
C ALA A 276 1.48 -1.41 22.42
N VAL A 277 0.66 -2.18 23.14
CA VAL A 277 -0.78 -2.32 22.91
C VAL A 277 -1.48 -0.98 23.14
N LEU A 278 -1.14 -0.25 24.22
CA LEU A 278 -1.66 1.08 24.48
C LEU A 278 -1.34 2.05 23.33
N THR A 279 -0.10 2.06 22.87
CA THR A 279 0.32 2.87 21.71
C THR A 279 -0.49 2.51 20.45
N HIS A 280 -0.67 1.22 20.18
CA HIS A 280 -1.43 0.77 19.01
C HIS A 280 -2.92 1.11 19.11
N THR A 281 -3.48 1.00 20.31
CA THR A 281 -4.89 1.36 20.60
C THR A 281 -5.12 2.86 20.42
N THR A 282 -4.23 3.70 20.92
CA THR A 282 -4.27 5.16 20.73
C THR A 282 -4.29 5.52 19.24
N LEU A 283 -3.38 4.93 18.45
CA LEU A 283 -3.33 5.15 17.00
C LEU A 283 -4.57 4.61 16.26
N ALA A 284 -5.16 3.53 16.74
CA ALA A 284 -6.39 2.99 16.17
C ALA A 284 -7.59 3.89 16.48
N ALA A 285 -7.70 4.40 17.71
CA ALA A 285 -8.74 5.34 18.14
C ALA A 285 -8.67 6.66 17.34
N GLU A 286 -7.47 7.23 17.17
CA GLU A 286 -7.25 8.41 16.31
C GLU A 286 -7.76 8.18 14.88
N LYS A 287 -7.46 6.99 14.30
CA LYS A 287 -7.95 6.63 12.96
C LYS A 287 -9.46 6.50 12.89
N LEU A 288 -10.11 5.94 13.93
CA LEU A 288 -11.57 5.87 14.00
C LEU A 288 -12.18 7.27 13.99
N ARG A 289 -11.70 8.17 14.84
CA ARG A 289 -12.19 9.57 14.91
C ARG A 289 -11.97 10.31 13.57
N LYS A 290 -10.82 10.15 12.95
CA LYS A 290 -10.53 10.71 11.61
C LYS A 290 -11.50 10.20 10.53
N GLN A 291 -11.99 8.96 10.68
CA GLN A 291 -12.94 8.33 9.77
C GLN A 291 -14.41 8.56 10.20
N LYS A 292 -14.66 9.30 11.30
CA LYS A 292 -15.98 9.51 11.92
C LYS A 292 -16.70 8.19 12.21
N GLN A 293 -15.94 7.21 12.74
CA GLN A 293 -16.43 5.87 13.07
C GLN A 293 -16.22 5.55 14.55
N CYS A 294 -17.03 4.63 15.08
CA CYS A 294 -16.87 4.00 16.38
C CYS A 294 -16.76 2.48 16.21
N ALA A 295 -16.04 1.82 17.12
CA ALA A 295 -15.91 0.37 17.15
C ALA A 295 -16.86 -0.24 18.19
N ALA A 296 -17.51 -1.34 17.85
CA ALA A 296 -18.35 -2.12 18.79
C ALA A 296 -17.54 -3.23 19.50
N ALA A 297 -16.36 -3.58 19.00
CA ALA A 297 -15.49 -4.57 19.62
C ALA A 297 -14.02 -4.28 19.32
N ILE A 298 -13.13 -4.75 20.20
CA ILE A 298 -11.69 -4.70 20.01
C ILE A 298 -11.11 -6.12 20.11
N THR A 299 -10.28 -6.48 19.15
CA THR A 299 -9.46 -7.70 19.20
C THR A 299 -8.04 -7.32 19.52
N ILE A 300 -7.44 -7.96 20.51
CA ILE A 300 -6.03 -7.86 20.86
C ILE A 300 -5.35 -9.16 20.44
N PHE A 301 -4.17 -9.07 19.85
CA PHE A 301 -3.39 -10.25 19.49
C PHE A 301 -1.90 -10.06 19.72
N ILE A 302 -1.23 -11.14 20.11
CA ILE A 302 0.20 -11.21 20.28
C ILE A 302 0.73 -12.49 19.63
N LEU A 303 1.93 -12.44 19.09
CA LEU A 303 2.58 -13.62 18.50
C LEU A 303 4.10 -13.57 18.59
N THR A 304 4.71 -14.73 18.68
CA THR A 304 6.17 -14.94 18.60
C THR A 304 6.66 -15.04 17.16
N SER A 305 7.91 -15.32 16.93
CA SER A 305 8.45 -15.54 15.58
C SER A 305 8.03 -16.92 15.05
N ARG A 306 7.50 -16.96 13.82
CA ARG A 306 7.14 -18.23 13.13
C ARG A 306 8.35 -19.09 12.76
N PHE A 307 9.56 -18.56 12.90
CA PHE A 307 10.82 -19.24 12.56
C PHE A 307 11.50 -19.85 13.79
N LYS A 308 10.89 -19.75 14.97
CA LYS A 308 11.35 -20.39 16.21
C LYS A 308 10.45 -21.60 16.52
N ASP A 309 11.05 -22.65 17.09
CA ASP A 309 10.34 -23.89 17.40
C ASP A 309 9.22 -23.68 18.44
N ASN A 310 9.41 -22.75 19.36
CA ASN A 310 8.43 -22.42 20.39
C ASN A 310 7.49 -21.28 19.88
N TYR A 311 6.64 -21.60 18.87
CA TYR A 311 5.68 -20.65 18.33
C TYR A 311 4.45 -20.52 19.22
N TYR A 312 4.16 -19.31 19.66
CA TYR A 312 2.94 -18.94 20.39
C TYR A 312 2.20 -17.84 19.64
N SER A 313 0.89 -18.00 19.52
CA SER A 313 0.00 -16.97 18.95
C SER A 313 -1.33 -17.05 19.66
N ASN A 314 -1.79 -15.94 20.22
CA ASN A 314 -3.08 -15.87 20.87
C ASN A 314 -3.77 -14.53 20.57
N SER A 315 -5.11 -14.54 20.61
CA SER A 315 -5.94 -13.37 20.39
C SER A 315 -7.25 -13.48 21.17
N ILE A 316 -7.78 -12.34 21.59
CA ILE A 316 -9.08 -12.24 22.22
C ILE A 316 -9.85 -11.06 21.65
N THR A 317 -11.16 -11.26 21.46
CA THR A 317 -12.07 -10.20 21.06
C THR A 317 -13.00 -9.88 22.22
N LEU A 318 -13.03 -8.62 22.61
CA LEU A 318 -13.85 -8.10 23.69
C LEU A 318 -14.86 -7.10 23.12
N PRO A 319 -16.18 -7.27 23.41
CA PRO A 319 -17.19 -6.31 23.00
C PRO A 319 -17.12 -5.05 23.86
N LEU A 320 -17.46 -3.90 23.29
CA LEU A 320 -17.74 -2.68 24.05
C LEU A 320 -19.23 -2.64 24.42
N PRO A 321 -19.57 -2.20 25.61
CA PRO A 321 -20.99 -2.04 26.02
C PRO A 321 -21.77 -1.07 25.13
N VAL A 322 -21.08 -0.01 24.65
CA VAL A 322 -21.55 0.94 23.63
C VAL A 322 -20.40 1.16 22.66
N ALA A 323 -20.71 1.26 21.38
CA ALA A 323 -19.67 1.52 20.38
C ALA A 323 -18.96 2.85 20.66
N SER A 324 -17.62 2.83 20.66
CA SER A 324 -16.81 3.96 21.08
C SER A 324 -15.59 4.21 20.15
N ASN A 325 -15.13 5.46 20.16
CA ASN A 325 -13.83 5.89 19.60
C ASN A 325 -13.02 6.67 20.66
N LEU A 326 -13.44 6.61 21.91
CA LEU A 326 -12.77 7.26 23.03
C LEU A 326 -11.53 6.45 23.42
N THR A 327 -10.38 7.08 23.36
CA THR A 327 -9.10 6.42 23.59
C THR A 327 -9.00 5.75 24.96
N PRO A 328 -9.42 6.36 26.10
CA PRO A 328 -9.35 5.71 27.42
C PRO A 328 -10.13 4.40 27.48
N GLU A 329 -11.38 4.39 27.01
CA GLU A 329 -12.24 3.20 27.05
C GLU A 329 -11.66 2.04 26.25
N LEU A 330 -11.12 2.36 25.08
CA LEU A 330 -10.48 1.37 24.21
C LEU A 330 -9.17 0.85 24.81
N ILE A 331 -8.39 1.70 25.51
CA ILE A 331 -7.16 1.29 26.21
C ILE A 331 -7.49 0.35 27.36
N ASP A 332 -8.45 0.69 28.22
CA ASP A 332 -8.82 -0.14 29.37
C ASP A 332 -9.23 -1.55 28.93
N LEU A 333 -10.03 -1.63 27.87
CA LEU A 333 -10.45 -2.91 27.34
C LEU A 333 -9.30 -3.68 26.66
N ALA A 334 -8.41 -2.96 25.95
CA ALA A 334 -7.25 -3.55 25.31
C ALA A 334 -6.25 -4.13 26.32
N ILE A 335 -6.02 -3.45 27.42
CA ILE A 335 -5.13 -3.92 28.50
C ILE A 335 -5.72 -5.15 29.17
N LYS A 336 -7.02 -5.15 29.52
CA LYS A 336 -7.71 -6.32 30.05
C LYS A 336 -7.59 -7.54 29.11
N GLY A 337 -7.80 -7.31 27.81
CA GLY A 337 -7.66 -8.37 26.81
C GLY A 337 -6.22 -8.89 26.69
N LEU A 338 -5.22 -8.01 26.76
CA LEU A 338 -3.83 -8.41 26.74
C LEU A 338 -3.46 -9.30 27.95
N GLU A 339 -3.91 -8.93 29.16
CA GLU A 339 -3.66 -9.71 30.37
C GLU A 339 -4.23 -11.13 30.30
N LEU A 340 -5.38 -11.30 29.61
CA LEU A 340 -5.98 -12.63 29.42
C LEU A 340 -5.23 -13.53 28.45
N ILE A 341 -4.50 -12.95 27.49
CA ILE A 341 -3.79 -13.73 26.46
C ILE A 341 -2.27 -13.77 26.65
N PHE A 342 -1.75 -12.99 27.61
CA PHE A 342 -0.31 -13.02 27.94
C PHE A 342 0.07 -14.36 28.55
N CYS A 343 1.21 -14.86 28.14
CA CYS A 343 1.83 -16.04 28.71
C CYS A 343 3.30 -15.75 28.97
N GLU A 344 3.75 -15.96 30.19
CA GLU A 344 5.13 -15.75 30.59
C GLU A 344 6.07 -16.78 29.94
N GLY A 345 7.33 -16.43 29.76
CA GLY A 345 8.34 -17.31 29.14
C GLY A 345 8.42 -17.25 27.63
N TYR A 346 7.54 -16.50 26.95
CA TYR A 346 7.59 -16.31 25.50
C TYR A 346 8.25 -14.98 25.10
N GLU A 347 8.94 -15.02 23.95
CA GLU A 347 9.52 -13.84 23.29
C GLU A 347 8.61 -13.38 22.16
N PHE A 348 7.79 -12.38 22.43
CA PHE A 348 6.84 -11.84 21.44
C PHE A 348 7.54 -11.03 20.36
N LYS A 349 7.20 -11.29 19.11
CA LYS A 349 7.72 -10.58 17.93
C LYS A 349 6.77 -9.52 17.42
N LYS A 350 5.47 -9.64 17.69
CA LYS A 350 4.45 -8.73 17.18
C LYS A 350 3.28 -8.65 18.16
N ALA A 351 2.74 -7.44 18.31
CA ALA A 351 1.44 -7.18 18.93
C ALA A 351 0.59 -6.28 18.05
N GLY A 352 -0.72 -6.31 18.27
CA GLY A 352 -1.64 -5.44 17.55
C GLY A 352 -3.05 -5.45 18.11
N VAL A 353 -3.83 -4.49 17.63
CA VAL A 353 -5.25 -4.36 17.92
C VAL A 353 -6.05 -4.24 16.63
N ILE A 354 -7.28 -4.78 16.63
CA ILE A 354 -8.22 -4.67 15.53
C ILE A 354 -9.53 -4.11 16.09
N MET A 355 -9.94 -2.95 15.60
CA MET A 355 -11.25 -2.35 15.87
C MET A 355 -12.25 -2.96 14.91
N GLN A 356 -13.34 -3.54 15.43
CA GLN A 356 -14.34 -4.29 14.68
C GLN A 356 -15.75 -3.75 14.92
N GLY A 357 -16.72 -4.19 14.07
CA GLY A 357 -18.09 -3.71 14.17
C GLY A 357 -18.17 -2.21 14.01
N LEU A 358 -17.44 -1.67 13.00
CA LEU A 358 -17.36 -0.24 12.77
C LEU A 358 -18.70 0.31 12.31
N GLN A 359 -19.13 1.39 12.96
CA GLN A 359 -20.36 2.12 12.64
C GLN A 359 -20.10 3.63 12.66
N PRO A 360 -20.90 4.44 11.93
CA PRO A 360 -20.77 5.89 11.95
C PRO A 360 -20.93 6.46 13.38
N GLU A 361 -20.13 7.47 13.74
CA GLU A 361 -20.15 8.05 15.09
C GLU A 361 -21.47 8.73 15.47
N ASN A 362 -22.26 9.15 14.47
CA ASN A 362 -23.59 9.76 14.66
C ASN A 362 -24.73 8.73 14.84
N ILE A 363 -24.44 7.42 14.70
CA ILE A 363 -25.42 6.34 14.86
C ILE A 363 -24.91 5.43 15.98
N ARG A 364 -25.06 5.87 17.23
CA ARG A 364 -24.70 5.05 18.41
C ARG A 364 -25.95 4.54 19.08
N GLN A 365 -26.07 3.23 19.22
CA GLN A 365 -27.06 2.61 20.09
C GLN A 365 -26.60 2.76 21.54
N GLY A 366 -27.31 3.53 22.33
CA GLY A 366 -27.10 3.64 23.78
C GLY A 366 -27.45 2.34 24.51
N ASN A 367 -26.94 2.21 25.73
CA ASN A 367 -27.30 1.11 26.63
C ASN A 367 -28.08 1.68 27.82
N LEU A 368 -29.31 1.23 28.01
CA LEU A 368 -30.22 1.71 29.04
C LEU A 368 -29.70 1.51 30.48
N PHE A 369 -28.80 0.52 30.66
CA PHE A 369 -28.25 0.17 31.99
C PHE A 369 -26.93 0.88 32.31
N LEU A 370 -26.37 1.65 31.38
CA LEU A 370 -25.23 2.49 31.66
C LEU A 370 -25.71 3.87 32.07
N GLN A 371 -25.25 4.32 33.24
CA GLN A 371 -25.50 5.70 33.69
C GLN A 371 -24.96 6.68 32.66
N ASP A 372 -25.63 7.80 32.44
CA ASP A 372 -25.23 8.88 31.54
C ASP A 372 -23.81 9.33 31.88
N TYR A 373 -22.85 8.77 31.16
CA TYR A 373 -21.49 9.21 31.19
C TYR A 373 -21.40 10.44 30.29
N ASP A 374 -20.93 11.57 30.81
CA ASP A 374 -20.78 12.80 30.02
C ASP A 374 -19.72 12.60 28.94
N SER A 375 -20.09 11.88 27.87
CA SER A 375 -19.24 11.60 26.72
C SER A 375 -18.80 12.87 26.00
N THR A 376 -19.59 13.96 26.11
CA THR A 376 -19.34 15.23 25.41
C THR A 376 -18.05 15.90 25.86
N LYS A 377 -17.72 15.84 27.14
CA LYS A 377 -16.48 16.38 27.70
C LYS A 377 -15.26 15.60 27.23
N LEU A 378 -15.36 14.27 27.21
CA LEU A 378 -14.30 13.41 26.71
C LEU A 378 -14.11 13.52 25.19
N GLU A 379 -15.19 13.63 24.43
CA GLU A 379 -15.11 13.85 22.98
C GLU A 379 -14.41 15.17 22.65
N LYS A 380 -14.70 16.25 23.40
CA LYS A 380 -13.98 17.53 23.27
C LYS A 380 -12.50 17.36 23.61
N LEU A 381 -12.18 16.63 24.68
CA LEU A 381 -10.78 16.35 25.05
C LEU A 381 -10.05 15.57 23.95
N MET A 382 -10.67 14.50 23.39
CA MET A 382 -10.06 13.74 22.29
C MET A 382 -9.81 14.61 21.06
N LYS A 383 -10.77 15.44 20.67
CA LYS A 383 -10.61 16.38 19.55
C LYS A 383 -9.46 17.36 19.80
N THR A 384 -9.31 17.86 21.02
CA THR A 384 -8.24 18.78 21.39
C THR A 384 -6.88 18.10 21.33
N ILE A 385 -6.74 16.89 21.87
CA ILE A 385 -5.49 16.09 21.79
C ILE A 385 -5.12 15.83 20.33
N ASP A 386 -6.09 15.41 19.51
CA ASP A 386 -5.86 15.14 18.08
C ASP A 386 -5.43 16.40 17.33
N GLN A 387 -5.99 17.58 17.65
CA GLN A 387 -5.61 18.86 17.06
C GLN A 387 -4.18 19.28 17.45
N ILE A 388 -3.81 19.13 18.72
CA ILE A 388 -2.47 19.43 19.20
C ILE A 388 -1.44 18.52 18.49
N ASN A 389 -1.69 17.20 18.47
CA ASN A 389 -0.81 16.24 17.80
C ASN A 389 -0.73 16.44 16.28
N LYS A 390 -1.77 16.97 15.65
CA LYS A 390 -1.76 17.33 14.23
C LYS A 390 -0.91 18.60 13.99
N ARG A 391 -1.02 19.59 14.88
CA ARG A 391 -0.38 20.91 14.70
C ARG A 391 1.11 20.89 15.07
N TYR A 392 1.47 20.25 16.18
CA TYR A 392 2.81 20.30 16.77
C TYR A 392 3.61 19.00 16.56
N GLY A 393 3.04 18.01 15.88
CA GLY A 393 3.69 16.74 15.60
C GLY A 393 3.10 15.58 16.43
N ARG A 394 3.25 14.38 15.91
CA ARG A 394 2.75 13.16 16.57
C ARG A 394 3.42 12.96 17.93
N ASN A 395 2.64 12.54 18.92
CA ASN A 395 3.08 12.28 20.30
C ASN A 395 3.51 13.55 21.07
N THR A 396 3.16 14.75 20.64
CA THR A 396 3.31 15.97 21.46
C THR A 396 2.53 15.81 22.76
N LEU A 397 1.28 15.31 22.67
CA LEU A 397 0.54 14.81 23.82
C LEU A 397 0.38 13.30 23.66
N CYS A 398 0.79 12.54 24.66
CA CYS A 398 0.65 11.10 24.71
C CYS A 398 0.09 10.63 26.05
N TRP A 399 -0.49 9.45 26.08
CA TRP A 399 -0.96 8.80 27.30
C TRP A 399 0.23 8.32 28.12
N ALA A 400 0.28 8.57 29.40
CA ALA A 400 1.41 8.25 30.28
C ALA A 400 1.84 6.77 30.18
N GLY A 401 0.88 5.84 30.09
CA GLY A 401 1.17 4.42 29.94
C GLY A 401 1.78 4.00 28.60
N SER A 402 1.94 4.93 27.62
CA SER A 402 2.60 4.61 26.35
C SER A 402 4.13 4.59 26.43
N GLY A 403 4.71 4.97 27.56
CA GLY A 403 6.15 5.12 27.73
C GLY A 403 6.76 6.25 26.90
N VAL A 404 7.85 6.84 27.37
CA VAL A 404 8.64 7.86 26.64
C VAL A 404 9.64 7.16 25.72
N ASN A 405 10.42 6.25 26.27
CA ASN A 405 11.39 5.44 25.53
C ASN A 405 10.71 4.14 25.06
N LYS A 406 10.71 3.89 23.76
CA LYS A 406 10.09 2.71 23.14
C LYS A 406 11.15 1.83 22.48
N PRO A 407 11.97 1.06 23.27
CA PRO A 407 13.05 0.26 22.72
C PRO A 407 12.58 -0.86 21.79
N TRP A 408 11.31 -1.22 21.91
CA TRP A 408 10.63 -2.18 21.04
C TRP A 408 10.18 -1.56 19.70
N SER A 409 10.25 -0.24 19.55
CA SER A 409 9.78 0.46 18.35
C SER A 409 10.49 -0.02 17.09
N MET A 410 9.86 0.26 15.95
CA MET A 410 10.33 -0.21 14.64
C MET A 410 11.72 0.36 14.29
N LYS A 411 12.62 -0.53 13.84
CA LYS A 411 13.95 -0.17 13.32
C LYS A 411 13.82 0.58 11.99
N ARG A 412 14.57 1.70 11.85
CA ARG A 412 14.68 2.51 10.62
C ARG A 412 16.03 3.24 10.66
N GLU A 413 17.10 2.54 10.32
CA GLU A 413 18.46 3.09 10.45
C GLU A 413 18.89 3.92 9.25
N ASN A 414 18.27 3.69 8.07
CA ASN A 414 18.57 4.36 6.83
C ASN A 414 17.37 5.19 6.33
N LEU A 415 16.68 5.89 7.27
CA LEU A 415 15.56 6.74 6.91
C LEU A 415 16.06 8.03 6.26
N SER A 416 15.52 8.34 5.08
CA SER A 416 15.73 9.64 4.43
C SER A 416 15.02 10.77 5.19
N PRO A 417 15.45 12.03 5.04
CA PRO A 417 14.76 13.18 5.62
C PRO A 417 13.29 13.29 5.20
N LEU A 418 12.49 13.97 6.02
CA LEU A 418 11.07 14.24 5.73
C LEU A 418 10.93 15.48 4.83
N TYR A 419 11.53 15.43 3.65
CA TYR A 419 11.72 16.53 2.71
C TYR A 419 10.48 17.41 2.44
N THR A 420 9.28 16.83 2.50
CA THR A 420 8.03 17.51 2.12
C THR A 420 7.12 17.83 3.31
N THR A 421 7.41 17.28 4.48
CA THR A 421 6.50 17.31 5.64
C THR A 421 7.14 17.85 6.92
N CYS A 422 8.44 18.17 6.90
CA CYS A 422 9.17 18.75 8.00
C CYS A 422 10.04 19.94 7.52
N TRP A 423 9.72 21.15 7.97
CA TRP A 423 10.41 22.39 7.56
C TRP A 423 11.93 22.34 7.80
N SER A 424 12.36 21.77 8.93
CA SER A 424 13.78 21.68 9.28
C SER A 424 14.58 20.66 8.46
N GLU A 425 13.89 19.81 7.69
CA GLU A 425 14.49 18.76 6.88
C GLU A 425 14.37 19.02 5.36
N ILE A 426 13.93 20.22 4.99
CA ILE A 426 13.91 20.66 3.59
C ILE A 426 15.36 20.80 3.08
N PRO A 427 15.66 20.30 1.86
CA PRO A 427 16.98 20.44 1.27
C PRO A 427 17.41 21.90 1.15
N ILE A 428 18.60 22.22 1.67
CA ILE A 428 19.19 23.57 1.57
C ILE A 428 20.11 23.56 0.36
N VAL A 429 19.76 24.36 -0.64
CA VAL A 429 20.61 24.61 -1.80
C VAL A 429 21.56 25.78 -1.47
N LYS A 430 22.86 25.54 -1.50
CA LYS A 430 23.87 26.60 -1.41
C LYS A 430 24.11 27.13 -2.83
N ALA A 431 23.60 28.31 -3.14
CA ALA A 431 24.02 29.03 -4.32
C ALA A 431 25.42 29.57 -4.07
N SER A 432 26.47 28.98 -4.63
CA SER A 432 27.81 29.57 -4.64
C SER A 432 28.14 30.05 -6.04
N PHE A 433 28.65 31.29 -6.14
CA PHE A 433 29.10 31.88 -7.42
C PHE A 433 30.23 31.04 -8.04
N GLN A 434 31.01 30.33 -7.22
CA GLN A 434 32.12 29.51 -7.64
C GLN A 434 31.66 28.35 -8.53
N ASN A 435 30.54 27.69 -8.18
CA ASN A 435 29.99 26.60 -8.99
C ASN A 435 29.43 27.06 -10.34
N TYR A 436 29.16 28.33 -10.52
CA TYR A 436 28.71 28.91 -11.78
C TYR A 436 29.89 29.14 -12.74
N LEU A 437 31.05 29.52 -12.20
CA LEU A 437 32.28 29.71 -12.95
C LEU A 437 32.86 28.37 -13.41
N ASP A 438 32.87 27.35 -12.54
CA ASP A 438 33.32 25.98 -12.88
C ASP A 438 32.48 25.33 -14.01
N LEU A 439 31.16 25.62 -14.05
CA LEU A 439 30.27 25.14 -15.13
C LEU A 439 30.49 25.87 -16.47
N ILE A 440 31.01 27.11 -16.43
CA ILE A 440 31.33 27.87 -17.64
C ILE A 440 32.69 27.44 -18.17
N GLU A 441 33.67 27.17 -17.32
CA GLU A 441 35.00 26.67 -17.72
C GLU A 441 34.98 25.25 -18.29
N GLU A 442 34.00 24.39 -17.95
CA GLU A 442 33.83 23.08 -18.57
C GLU A 442 33.13 23.13 -19.96
N GLN A 443 32.62 24.28 -20.39
CA GLN A 443 31.92 24.45 -21.68
C GLN A 443 32.75 25.20 -22.76
N PHE A 444 33.97 25.61 -22.43
CA PHE A 444 34.97 26.23 -23.32
C PHE A 444 36.26 25.39 -23.32
#